data_9c9df6e4eb0379e56cd26db40a48a39c
#
_entry.id   9c9df6e4eb0379e56cd26db40a48a39c
#
_cell.length_a   1.000
_cell.length_b   1.000
_cell.length_c   1.000
_cell.angle_alpha   90.00
_cell.angle_beta   90.00
_cell.angle_gamma   90.00
#
_symmetry.space_group_name_H-M   'P 1'
#
loop_
_entity.id
_entity.type
_entity.pdbx_description
1 polymer ?
#
loop_
_entity_poly.entity_id
_entity_poly.type
_entity_poly.pdbx_seq_one_letter_code
_entity_poly.pdbx_strand_id
1 'polypeptide(L)'
;LELQARAGADVLMIFDSWSHMIPYPYFQEFGIKPVAKIIELLRSKKIQQPIIGFPFKAGTSLVQYSYESNVDCIALDWTVDLDWALKNLNSSIAFQGNLDPSSLISENNFYLEESVKSILQKMKNRKFIFNVGHGLTPECKIKNVKNVINMVRNYN
;
A
#
# COMPACT_ATOMS: atom_id res chain seq x y z
N LEU A 1 11.33 -12.24 -6.40
CA LEU A 1 10.53 -11.47 -7.34
C LEU A 1 10.67 -11.99 -8.78
N GLU A 2 11.90 -12.22 -9.31
CA GLU A 2 12.08 -12.73 -10.69
C GLU A 2 11.37 -14.07 -10.91
N LEU A 3 11.56 -15.05 -10.01
CA LEU A 3 10.90 -16.35 -10.11
C LEU A 3 9.36 -16.23 -10.02
N GLN A 4 8.86 -15.35 -9.20
CA GLN A 4 7.42 -15.06 -9.10
C GLN A 4 6.86 -14.50 -10.40
N ALA A 5 7.56 -13.52 -10.99
CA ALA A 5 7.18 -12.96 -12.29
C ALA A 5 7.16 -14.02 -13.39
N ARG A 6 8.22 -14.86 -13.49
CA ARG A 6 8.32 -15.93 -14.47
C ARG A 6 7.30 -17.06 -14.25
N ALA A 7 6.83 -17.24 -13.03
CA ALA A 7 5.76 -18.18 -12.67
C ALA A 7 4.36 -17.63 -12.99
N GLY A 8 4.25 -16.40 -13.50
CA GLY A 8 2.98 -15.82 -13.94
C GLY A 8 2.33 -14.85 -12.94
N ALA A 9 3.07 -14.29 -11.98
CA ALA A 9 2.54 -13.22 -11.15
C ALA A 9 2.27 -11.97 -12.01
N ASP A 10 1.08 -11.39 -11.90
CA ASP A 10 0.67 -10.18 -12.63
C ASP A 10 1.27 -8.92 -12.02
N VAL A 11 1.48 -8.91 -10.70
CA VAL A 11 2.02 -7.78 -9.92
C VAL A 11 3.02 -8.31 -8.90
N LEU A 12 4.08 -7.57 -8.65
CA LEU A 12 5.07 -7.88 -7.64
C LEU A 12 4.96 -6.89 -6.48
N MET A 13 5.30 -7.33 -5.26
CA MET A 13 5.27 -6.45 -4.09
C MET A 13 6.55 -6.56 -3.26
N ILE A 14 7.10 -5.40 -2.89
CA ILE A 14 8.26 -5.28 -2.01
C ILE A 14 7.76 -4.80 -0.65
N PHE A 15 7.92 -5.64 0.36
CA PHE A 15 7.58 -5.33 1.75
C PHE A 15 8.84 -4.87 2.50
N ASP A 16 8.80 -3.65 3.02
CA ASP A 16 9.78 -3.15 3.98
C ASP A 16 9.09 -2.93 5.33
N SER A 17 8.93 -4.03 6.07
CA SER A 17 8.22 -4.04 7.35
C SER A 17 8.96 -3.28 8.46
N TRP A 18 10.24 -2.99 8.27
CA TRP A 18 11.10 -2.33 9.23
C TRP A 18 11.50 -0.91 8.84
N SER A 19 10.95 -0.36 7.76
CA SER A 19 11.28 0.99 7.28
C SER A 19 11.10 2.08 8.33
N HIS A 20 10.15 1.91 9.27
CA HIS A 20 9.95 2.82 10.40
C HIS A 20 11.13 2.90 11.38
N MET A 21 12.06 1.93 11.34
CA MET A 21 13.29 1.93 12.16
C MET A 21 14.41 2.73 11.54
N ILE A 22 14.28 3.13 10.28
CA ILE A 22 15.31 3.89 9.57
C ILE A 22 15.18 5.37 9.92
N PRO A 23 16.19 6.01 10.55
CA PRO A 23 16.14 7.44 10.82
C PRO A 23 16.03 8.24 9.52
N TYR A 24 15.26 9.33 9.55
CA TYR A 24 14.98 10.17 8.37
C TYR A 24 16.23 10.52 7.52
N PRO A 25 17.38 10.95 8.10
CA PRO A 25 18.56 11.29 7.30
C PRO A 25 19.15 10.12 6.49
N TYR A 26 18.85 8.89 6.88
CA TYR A 26 19.36 7.67 6.25
C TYR A 26 18.32 6.96 5.39
N PHE A 27 17.09 7.46 5.34
CA PHE A 27 16.00 6.79 4.65
C PHE A 27 16.25 6.66 3.14
N GLN A 28 16.88 7.66 2.53
CA GLN A 28 17.28 7.57 1.13
C GLN A 28 18.25 6.40 0.89
N GLU A 29 19.25 6.26 1.75
CA GLU A 29 20.29 5.24 1.58
C GLU A 29 19.79 3.83 1.83
N PHE A 30 18.99 3.62 2.86
CA PHE A 30 18.60 2.28 3.32
C PHE A 30 17.15 1.90 3.00
N GLY A 31 16.28 2.86 2.75
CA GLY A 31 14.87 2.62 2.38
C GLY A 31 14.60 2.74 0.88
N ILE A 32 15.13 3.79 0.22
CA ILE A 32 14.80 4.11 -1.16
C ILE A 32 15.75 3.45 -2.16
N LYS A 33 17.05 3.67 -2.03
CA LYS A 33 18.05 3.15 -2.98
C LYS A 33 18.00 1.62 -3.16
N PRO A 34 17.86 0.80 -2.10
CA PRO A 34 17.75 -0.65 -2.27
C PRO A 34 16.55 -1.05 -3.11
N VAL A 35 15.38 -0.41 -2.88
CA VAL A 35 14.16 -0.69 -3.65
C VAL A 35 14.34 -0.28 -5.10
N ALA A 36 14.84 0.93 -5.37
CA ALA A 36 15.13 1.39 -6.72
C ALA A 36 16.11 0.45 -7.45
N LYS A 37 17.14 -0.05 -6.75
CA LYS A 37 18.09 -1.00 -7.30
C LYS A 37 17.48 -2.36 -7.63
N ILE A 38 16.59 -2.88 -6.78
CA ILE A 38 15.84 -4.11 -7.05
C ILE A 38 15.02 -3.94 -8.34
N ILE A 39 14.33 -2.81 -8.48
CA ILE A 39 13.51 -2.52 -9.65
C ILE A 39 14.36 -2.41 -10.91
N GLU A 40 15.47 -1.69 -10.86
CA GLU A 40 16.45 -1.60 -11.97
C GLU A 40 16.91 -2.99 -12.43
N LEU A 41 17.28 -3.86 -11.48
CA LEU A 41 17.72 -5.24 -11.78
C LEU A 41 16.60 -6.08 -12.40
N LEU A 42 15.36 -5.92 -11.95
CA LEU A 42 14.21 -6.60 -12.56
C LEU A 42 13.99 -6.13 -14.00
N ARG A 43 14.03 -4.81 -14.24
CA ARG A 43 13.86 -4.23 -15.58
C ARG A 43 14.99 -4.65 -16.54
N SER A 44 16.24 -4.74 -16.07
CA SER A 44 17.36 -5.25 -16.87
C SER A 44 17.17 -6.71 -17.32
N LYS A 45 16.41 -7.50 -16.55
CA LYS A 45 16.01 -8.88 -16.86
C LYS A 45 14.72 -8.98 -17.67
N LYS A 46 14.21 -7.85 -18.19
CA LYS A 46 12.95 -7.75 -18.95
C LYS A 46 11.70 -8.15 -18.15
N ILE A 47 11.74 -8.05 -16.83
CA ILE A 47 10.58 -8.20 -15.95
C ILE A 47 9.81 -6.88 -15.94
N GLN A 48 8.60 -6.87 -16.49
CA GLN A 48 7.79 -5.65 -16.69
C GLN A 48 6.57 -5.55 -15.76
N GLN A 49 6.33 -6.54 -14.93
CA GLN A 49 5.22 -6.53 -13.97
C GLN A 49 5.26 -5.28 -13.12
N PRO A 50 4.10 -4.63 -12.87
CA PRO A 50 4.01 -3.51 -11.94
C PRO A 50 4.51 -3.89 -10.55
N ILE A 51 5.16 -2.95 -9.87
CA ILE A 51 5.76 -3.19 -8.56
C ILE A 51 5.10 -2.28 -7.53
N ILE A 52 4.54 -2.89 -6.49
CA ILE A 52 4.02 -2.21 -5.31
C ILE A 52 5.13 -2.15 -4.26
N GLY A 53 5.43 -0.96 -3.74
CA GLY A 53 6.31 -0.77 -2.58
C GLY A 53 5.51 -0.53 -1.32
N PHE A 54 5.87 -1.20 -0.22
CA PHE A 54 5.25 -1.01 1.09
C PHE A 54 6.28 -0.64 2.15
N PRO A 55 6.67 0.65 2.25
CA PRO A 55 7.53 1.16 3.31
C PRO A 55 6.68 1.43 4.57
N PHE A 56 6.54 0.41 5.42
CA PHE A 56 5.65 0.44 6.59
C PHE A 56 6.02 1.54 7.58
N LYS A 57 5.05 2.42 7.90
CA LYS A 57 5.19 3.54 8.83
C LYS A 57 6.38 4.47 8.54
N ALA A 58 6.70 4.66 7.27
CA ALA A 58 7.81 5.53 6.85
C ALA A 58 7.53 7.04 7.07
N GLY A 59 6.32 7.42 7.49
CA GLY A 59 5.98 8.80 7.82
C GLY A 59 6.21 9.77 6.66
N THR A 60 6.86 10.90 6.91
CA THR A 60 7.13 11.92 5.89
C THR A 60 8.11 11.46 4.81
N SER A 61 8.90 10.39 5.06
CA SER A 61 9.78 9.79 4.05
C SER A 61 9.01 9.18 2.87
N LEU A 62 7.69 8.94 3.03
CA LEU A 62 6.81 8.52 1.93
C LEU A 62 6.85 9.50 0.75
N VAL A 63 7.05 10.79 1.00
CA VAL A 63 7.14 11.79 -0.08
C VAL A 63 8.30 11.44 -0.99
N GLN A 64 9.51 11.39 -0.45
CA GLN A 64 10.71 11.09 -1.22
C GLN A 64 10.63 9.68 -1.83
N TYR A 65 10.15 8.69 -1.08
CA TYR A 65 9.96 7.33 -1.57
C TYR A 65 9.06 7.28 -2.80
N SER A 66 7.96 8.03 -2.82
CA SER A 66 7.01 8.05 -3.93
C SER A 66 7.57 8.60 -5.24
N TYR A 67 8.63 9.43 -5.17
CA TYR A 67 9.28 10.01 -6.35
C TYR A 67 10.54 9.26 -6.80
N GLU A 68 11.27 8.63 -5.87
CA GLU A 68 12.63 8.16 -6.13
C GLU A 68 12.79 6.63 -6.10
N SER A 69 11.83 5.88 -5.55
CA SER A 69 11.93 4.42 -5.46
C SER A 69 11.65 3.68 -6.77
N ASN A 70 11.06 4.37 -7.76
CA ASN A 70 10.63 3.79 -9.05
C ASN A 70 9.52 2.74 -8.95
N VAL A 71 8.73 2.73 -7.86
CA VAL A 71 7.56 1.86 -7.75
C VAL A 71 6.41 2.36 -8.63
N ASP A 72 5.58 1.46 -9.13
CA ASP A 72 4.38 1.78 -9.89
C ASP A 72 3.19 2.07 -8.98
N CYS A 73 3.24 1.57 -7.75
CA CYS A 73 2.23 1.75 -6.72
C CYS A 73 2.89 1.83 -5.34
N ILE A 74 2.39 2.72 -4.49
CA ILE A 74 2.79 2.77 -3.08
C ILE A 74 1.65 2.25 -2.19
N ALA A 75 1.96 1.26 -1.36
CA ALA A 75 1.03 0.79 -0.35
C ALA A 75 1.17 1.66 0.91
N LEU A 76 0.04 2.14 1.40
CA LEU A 76 -0.09 3.01 2.56
C LEU A 76 -0.60 2.20 3.74
N ASP A 77 0.02 2.37 4.90
CA ASP A 77 -0.49 1.80 6.14
C ASP A 77 -1.62 2.69 6.71
N TRP A 78 -2.35 2.16 7.70
CA TRP A 78 -3.53 2.82 8.27
C TRP A 78 -3.22 4.09 9.08
N THR A 79 -1.96 4.40 9.34
CA THR A 79 -1.56 5.63 10.05
C THR A 79 -1.42 6.82 9.11
N VAL A 80 -1.43 6.58 7.80
CA VAL A 80 -1.31 7.62 6.78
C VAL A 80 -2.67 8.26 6.52
N ASP A 81 -2.77 9.57 6.71
CA ASP A 81 -3.94 10.34 6.28
C ASP A 81 -3.99 10.39 4.74
N LEU A 82 -5.14 9.98 4.17
CA LEU A 82 -5.28 9.90 2.71
C LEU A 82 -5.35 11.27 2.03
N ASP A 83 -5.89 12.30 2.69
CA ASP A 83 -5.93 13.66 2.13
C ASP A 83 -4.51 14.24 2.09
N TRP A 84 -3.71 13.97 3.13
CA TRP A 84 -2.29 14.30 3.11
C TRP A 84 -1.54 13.55 2.00
N ALA A 85 -1.80 12.25 1.86
CA ALA A 85 -1.16 11.44 0.81
C ALA A 85 -1.49 11.96 -0.59
N LEU A 86 -2.77 12.28 -0.86
CA LEU A 86 -3.21 12.85 -2.13
C LEU A 86 -2.54 14.17 -2.47
N LYS A 87 -2.24 14.99 -1.45
CA LYS A 87 -1.61 16.30 -1.61
C LYS A 87 -0.10 16.22 -1.81
N ASN A 88 0.58 15.28 -1.17
CA ASN A 88 2.03 15.32 -1.01
C ASN A 88 2.77 14.23 -1.80
N LEU A 89 2.14 13.09 -2.07
CA LEU A 89 2.80 11.99 -2.77
C LEU A 89 2.68 12.14 -4.29
N ASN A 90 3.56 11.44 -5.00
CA ASN A 90 3.61 11.45 -6.45
C ASN A 90 2.25 11.08 -7.07
N SER A 91 1.66 12.00 -7.83
CA SER A 91 0.34 11.82 -8.42
C SER A 91 0.31 10.84 -9.61
N SER A 92 1.45 10.48 -10.18
CA SER A 92 1.53 9.60 -11.35
C SER A 92 1.42 8.11 -11.01
N ILE A 93 1.81 7.69 -9.79
CA ILE A 93 1.76 6.30 -9.33
C ILE A 93 0.42 5.95 -8.68
N ALA A 94 0.07 4.67 -8.66
CA ALA A 94 -1.12 4.20 -7.95
C ALA A 94 -0.92 4.20 -6.41
N PHE A 95 -2.03 4.21 -5.67
CA PHE A 95 -2.01 3.98 -4.22
C PHE A 95 -2.73 2.67 -3.89
N GLN A 96 -2.27 2.00 -2.84
CA GLN A 96 -2.94 0.83 -2.26
C GLN A 96 -3.14 1.04 -0.76
N GLY A 97 -4.24 0.57 -0.22
CA GLY A 97 -4.48 0.59 1.23
C GLY A 97 -5.86 1.16 1.54
N ASN A 98 -6.07 1.73 2.70
CA ASN A 98 -5.25 1.69 3.91
C ASN A 98 -6.16 1.48 5.14
N LEU A 99 -7.15 0.56 4.95
CA LEU A 99 -8.10 0.26 6.03
C LEU A 99 -7.34 -0.26 7.26
N ASP A 100 -7.67 0.29 8.44
CA ASP A 100 -7.14 -0.22 9.71
C ASP A 100 -7.60 -1.68 9.93
N PRO A 101 -6.66 -2.65 10.01
CA PRO A 101 -7.02 -4.04 10.25
C PRO A 101 -7.78 -4.26 11.54
N SER A 102 -7.58 -3.43 12.57
CA SER A 102 -8.28 -3.54 13.86
C SER A 102 -9.79 -3.34 13.73
N SER A 103 -10.24 -2.58 12.72
CA SER A 103 -11.67 -2.39 12.44
C SER A 103 -12.40 -3.69 12.10
N LEU A 104 -11.66 -4.72 11.65
CA LEU A 104 -12.21 -6.04 11.29
C LEU A 104 -12.45 -6.94 12.51
N ILE A 105 -12.02 -6.54 13.70
CA ILE A 105 -12.19 -7.29 14.96
C ILE A 105 -13.56 -6.99 15.60
N SER A 106 -14.06 -5.77 15.43
CA SER A 106 -15.25 -5.27 16.12
C SER A 106 -16.52 -6.07 15.82
N GLU A 107 -17.40 -6.20 16.82
CA GLU A 107 -18.78 -6.67 16.63
C GLU A 107 -19.65 -5.62 15.95
N ASN A 108 -19.40 -4.34 16.26
CA ASN A 108 -20.11 -3.22 15.67
C ASN A 108 -19.47 -2.83 14.34
N ASN A 109 -20.19 -3.03 13.25
CA ASN A 109 -19.70 -2.75 11.90
C ASN A 109 -19.81 -1.27 11.50
N PHE A 110 -20.42 -0.41 12.30
CA PHE A 110 -20.64 0.99 11.92
C PHE A 110 -19.34 1.70 11.55
N TYR A 111 -18.33 1.63 12.41
CA TYR A 111 -17.04 2.27 12.13
C TYR A 111 -16.29 1.64 10.96
N LEU A 112 -16.41 0.31 10.81
CA LEU A 112 -15.85 -0.40 9.66
C LEU A 112 -16.44 0.11 8.35
N GLU A 113 -17.76 0.19 8.26
CA GLU A 113 -18.48 0.61 7.06
C GLU A 113 -18.19 2.06 6.70
N GLU A 114 -18.17 2.96 7.69
CA GLU A 114 -17.83 4.37 7.48
C GLU A 114 -16.38 4.54 7.03
N SER A 115 -15.44 3.77 7.58
CA SER A 115 -14.03 3.78 7.15
C SER A 115 -13.89 3.32 5.69
N VAL A 116 -14.55 2.23 5.31
CA VAL A 116 -14.53 1.73 3.92
C VAL A 116 -15.10 2.77 2.96
N LYS A 117 -16.27 3.34 3.27
CA LYS A 117 -16.90 4.39 2.45
C LYS A 117 -16.00 5.61 2.30
N SER A 118 -15.40 6.08 3.40
CA SER A 118 -14.49 7.22 3.41
C SER A 118 -13.28 6.99 2.51
N ILE A 119 -12.63 5.82 2.61
CA ILE A 119 -11.50 5.47 1.75
C ILE A 119 -11.91 5.47 0.28
N LEU A 120 -12.99 4.79 -0.08
CA LEU A 120 -13.48 4.69 -1.45
C LEU A 120 -13.84 6.05 -2.02
N GLN A 121 -14.50 6.90 -1.24
CA GLN A 121 -14.86 8.27 -1.66
C GLN A 121 -13.63 9.13 -1.92
N LYS A 122 -12.64 9.12 -1.01
CA LYS A 122 -11.40 9.88 -1.15
C LYS A 122 -10.59 9.43 -2.38
N MET A 123 -10.62 8.14 -2.68
CA MET A 123 -9.83 7.54 -3.77
C MET A 123 -10.57 7.44 -5.11
N LYS A 124 -11.83 7.91 -5.21
CA LYS A 124 -12.69 7.77 -6.40
C LYS A 124 -12.02 8.23 -7.72
N ASN A 125 -11.20 9.28 -7.67
CA ASN A 125 -10.54 9.87 -8.84
C ASN A 125 -9.05 9.51 -8.92
N ARG A 126 -8.63 8.43 -8.24
CA ARG A 126 -7.24 8.00 -8.16
C ARG A 126 -7.07 6.57 -8.70
N LYS A 127 -5.91 6.27 -9.31
CA LYS A 127 -5.50 4.88 -9.52
C LYS A 127 -5.32 4.24 -8.14
N PHE A 128 -6.21 3.33 -7.77
CA PHE A 128 -6.30 2.86 -6.41
C PHE A 128 -6.60 1.35 -6.32
N ILE A 129 -5.94 0.69 -5.40
CA ILE A 129 -6.20 -0.70 -5.01
C ILE A 129 -6.67 -0.67 -3.55
N PHE A 130 -7.95 -0.98 -3.31
CA PHE A 130 -8.43 -1.09 -1.93
C PHE A 130 -7.75 -2.26 -1.22
N ASN A 131 -7.18 -2.00 -0.06
CA ASN A 131 -6.56 -3.02 0.78
C ASN A 131 -6.60 -2.58 2.25
N VAL A 132 -6.27 -3.50 3.14
CA VAL A 132 -5.93 -3.19 4.54
C VAL A 132 -4.54 -2.56 4.62
N GLY A 133 -4.32 -1.74 5.62
CA GLY A 133 -3.04 -1.05 5.83
C GLY A 133 -1.93 -1.94 6.41
N HIS A 134 -2.20 -3.20 6.70
CA HIS A 134 -1.26 -4.24 7.13
C HIS A 134 -1.92 -5.63 7.06
N GLY A 135 -1.19 -6.68 7.43
CA GLY A 135 -1.74 -8.04 7.56
C GLY A 135 -2.86 -8.12 8.59
N LEU A 136 -3.82 -9.01 8.36
CA LEU A 136 -4.90 -9.30 9.30
C LEU A 136 -4.37 -10.08 10.50
N THR A 137 -4.95 -9.81 11.67
CA THR A 137 -4.66 -10.58 12.88
C THR A 137 -5.65 -11.76 13.02
N PRO A 138 -5.34 -12.79 13.81
CA PRO A 138 -6.22 -13.94 14.00
C PRO A 138 -7.60 -13.58 14.56
N GLU A 139 -7.74 -12.44 15.24
CA GLU A 139 -8.98 -11.95 15.83
C GLU A 139 -9.94 -11.35 14.80
N CYS A 140 -9.47 -11.09 13.58
CA CYS A 140 -10.30 -10.54 12.52
C CYS A 140 -11.44 -11.50 12.16
N LYS A 141 -12.65 -10.97 12.09
CA LYS A 141 -13.84 -11.77 11.82
C LYS A 141 -14.04 -11.98 10.33
N ILE A 142 -14.18 -13.23 9.91
CA ILE A 142 -14.42 -13.59 8.51
C ILE A 142 -15.65 -12.86 7.95
N LYS A 143 -16.71 -12.69 8.77
CA LYS A 143 -17.92 -11.95 8.36
C LYS A 143 -17.60 -10.49 7.99
N ASN A 144 -16.70 -9.82 8.74
CA ASN A 144 -16.33 -8.45 8.49
C ASN A 144 -15.48 -8.33 7.21
N VAL A 145 -14.58 -9.27 6.97
CA VAL A 145 -13.80 -9.34 5.72
C VAL A 145 -14.75 -9.51 4.52
N LYS A 146 -15.72 -10.41 4.61
CA LYS A 146 -16.75 -10.60 3.55
C LYS A 146 -17.56 -9.32 3.32
N ASN A 147 -17.96 -8.62 4.39
CA ASN A 147 -18.67 -7.35 4.28
C ASN A 147 -17.86 -6.31 3.52
N VAL A 148 -16.61 -6.11 3.90
CA VAL A 148 -15.69 -5.17 3.20
C VAL A 148 -15.56 -5.53 1.72
N ILE A 149 -15.36 -6.81 1.37
CA ILE A 149 -15.27 -7.25 -0.04
C ILE A 149 -16.55 -6.88 -0.80
N ASN A 150 -17.72 -7.12 -0.20
CA ASN A 150 -19.00 -6.79 -0.82
C ASN A 150 -19.17 -5.27 -1.01
N MET A 151 -18.79 -4.47 0.00
CA MET A 151 -18.85 -3.01 -0.10
C MET A 151 -17.96 -2.48 -1.21
N VAL A 152 -16.72 -2.95 -1.29
CA VAL A 152 -15.76 -2.51 -2.31
C VAL A 152 -16.21 -2.90 -3.71
N ARG A 153 -16.73 -4.13 -3.90
CA ARG A 153 -17.19 -4.63 -5.21
C ARG A 153 -18.45 -3.94 -5.71
N ASN A 154 -19.30 -3.48 -4.80
CA ASN A 154 -20.58 -2.83 -5.13
C ASN A 154 -20.50 -1.29 -5.02
N TYR A 155 -19.31 -0.73 -4.84
CA TYR A 155 -19.14 0.72 -4.81
C TYR A 155 -19.19 1.29 -6.23
N ASN A 156 -20.19 2.18 -6.46
CA ASN A 156 -20.45 2.86 -7.74
C ASN A 156 -20.00 4.31 -7.70
#